data_0dbc9569f8c2fd6d125e8a63847f1641
#
_entry.id   0dbc9569f8c2fd6d125e8a63847f1641
#
_cell.length_a   1.000
_cell.length_b   1.000
_cell.length_c   1.000
_cell.angle_alpha   90.00
_cell.angle_beta   90.00
_cell.angle_gamma   90.00
#
_symmetry.space_group_name_H-M   'P 1'
#
loop_
_entity.id
_entity.type
_entity.pdbx_description
1 polymer ?
#
loop_
_entity_poly.entity_id
_entity_poly.type
_entity_poly.pdbx_seq_one_letter_code
_entity_poly.pdbx_strand_id
1 'polypeptide(L)'
;MIYLDYSANTPADPEVLDAYVAAERRYIANPNSTHIAGQEARAEMERATQSIAQRLGVQPAEIIYTSGASEANNLAIKGIAHASRHIGKHIISTQLEHSSVGASLTALQQHGYEIDLLDINRDGRV
;
A
#
# COMPACT_ATOMS: atom_id res chain seq x y z
N MET A 1 -30.13 -2.06 -10.34
CA MET A 1 -29.56 -2.20 -8.98
C MET A 1 -28.76 -0.96 -8.69
N ILE A 2 -28.97 -0.34 -7.52
CA ILE A 2 -28.14 0.78 -7.07
C ILE A 2 -27.07 0.21 -6.14
N TYR A 3 -25.79 0.40 -6.48
CA TYR A 3 -24.67 -0.04 -5.67
C TYR A 3 -24.14 1.16 -4.87
N LEU A 4 -24.12 1.05 -3.54
CA LEU A 4 -23.75 2.13 -2.62
C LEU A 4 -22.56 1.79 -1.72
N ASP A 5 -21.90 0.67 -1.96
CA ASP A 5 -20.81 0.17 -1.10
C ASP A 5 -19.41 0.42 -1.72
N TYR A 6 -19.19 1.63 -2.21
CA TYR A 6 -17.90 2.03 -2.78
C TYR A 6 -16.75 2.09 -1.77
N SER A 7 -17.07 2.12 -0.47
CA SER A 7 -16.06 2.02 0.57
C SER A 7 -15.43 0.61 0.65
N ALA A 8 -16.19 -0.41 0.30
CA ALA A 8 -15.68 -1.79 0.26
C ALA A 8 -15.00 -2.11 -1.07
N ASN A 9 -15.65 -1.75 -2.19
CA ASN A 9 -15.11 -1.99 -3.53
C ASN A 9 -15.71 -1.03 -4.56
N THR A 10 -14.89 -0.47 -5.41
CA THR A 10 -15.29 0.43 -6.49
C THR A 10 -15.10 -0.27 -7.84
N PRO A 11 -16.08 -0.21 -8.75
CA PRO A 11 -15.89 -0.68 -10.12
C PRO A 11 -14.69 0.01 -10.77
N ALA A 12 -13.86 -0.76 -11.47
CA ALA A 12 -12.76 -0.18 -12.21
C ALA A 12 -13.28 0.68 -13.38
N ASP A 13 -12.62 1.80 -13.63
CA ASP A 13 -12.89 2.62 -14.80
C ASP A 13 -12.63 1.81 -16.09
N PRO A 14 -13.50 1.90 -17.11
CA PRO A 14 -13.32 1.17 -18.38
C PRO A 14 -11.97 1.44 -19.04
N GLU A 15 -11.47 2.67 -19.05
CA GLU A 15 -10.15 3.02 -19.62
C GLU A 15 -9.01 2.35 -18.86
N VAL A 16 -9.14 2.20 -17.54
CA VAL A 16 -8.16 1.48 -16.70
C VAL A 16 -8.16 -0.01 -17.01
N LEU A 17 -9.36 -0.61 -17.22
CA LEU A 17 -9.46 -2.02 -17.61
C LEU A 17 -8.84 -2.27 -19.00
N ASP A 18 -9.10 -1.39 -19.96
CA ASP A 18 -8.52 -1.49 -21.30
C ASP A 18 -6.99 -1.35 -21.27
N ALA A 19 -6.47 -0.41 -20.49
CA ALA A 19 -5.04 -0.23 -20.28
C ALA A 19 -4.39 -1.46 -19.62
N TYR A 20 -5.06 -2.04 -18.61
CA TYR A 20 -4.60 -3.26 -17.94
C TYR A 20 -4.50 -4.42 -18.92
N VAL A 21 -5.56 -4.68 -19.70
CA VAL A 21 -5.58 -5.77 -20.70
C VAL A 21 -4.53 -5.54 -21.79
N ALA A 22 -4.34 -4.29 -22.22
CA ALA A 22 -3.30 -3.96 -23.21
C ALA A 22 -1.89 -4.21 -22.67
N ALA A 23 -1.63 -3.86 -21.41
CA ALA A 23 -0.35 -4.10 -20.74
C ALA A 23 -0.06 -5.60 -20.58
N GLU A 24 -1.02 -6.39 -20.13
CA GLU A 24 -0.91 -7.84 -20.00
C GLU A 24 -0.58 -8.55 -21.32
N ARG A 25 -1.18 -8.08 -22.41
CA ARG A 25 -0.91 -8.65 -23.74
C ARG A 25 0.45 -8.26 -24.30
N ARG A 26 0.96 -7.08 -23.96
CA ARG A 26 2.18 -6.52 -24.52
C ARG A 26 3.42 -6.94 -23.73
N TYR A 27 3.36 -6.90 -22.41
CA TYR A 27 4.52 -7.08 -21.52
C TYR A 27 4.52 -8.44 -20.85
N ILE A 28 4.61 -9.51 -21.66
CA ILE A 28 4.54 -10.91 -21.18
C ILE A 28 5.82 -11.39 -20.47
N ALA A 29 6.90 -10.61 -20.55
CA ALA A 29 8.21 -11.02 -20.07
C ALA A 29 8.49 -10.52 -18.64
N ASN A 30 9.29 -11.29 -17.92
CA ASN A 30 9.78 -10.85 -16.61
C ASN A 30 10.69 -9.62 -16.77
N PRO A 31 10.42 -8.50 -16.10
CA PRO A 31 11.23 -7.27 -16.18
C PRO A 31 12.67 -7.44 -15.65
N ASN A 32 12.97 -8.54 -14.94
CA ASN A 32 14.34 -8.87 -14.52
C ASN A 32 15.14 -9.64 -15.56
N SER A 33 14.51 -10.07 -16.66
CA SER A 33 15.21 -10.75 -17.75
C SER A 33 16.06 -9.79 -18.56
N THR A 34 17.21 -10.28 -19.04
CA THR A 34 18.20 -9.48 -19.80
C THR A 34 17.90 -9.36 -21.28
N HIS A 35 16.99 -10.19 -21.82
CA HIS A 35 16.58 -10.13 -23.22
C HIS A 35 15.65 -8.93 -23.50
N ILE A 36 15.48 -8.58 -24.77
CA ILE A 36 14.76 -7.38 -25.23
C ILE A 36 13.36 -7.24 -24.61
N ALA A 37 12.56 -8.31 -24.62
CA ALA A 37 11.19 -8.26 -24.07
C ALA A 37 11.17 -7.97 -22.56
N GLY A 38 12.16 -8.46 -21.78
CA GLY A 38 12.30 -8.13 -20.36
C GLY A 38 12.72 -6.68 -20.14
N GLN A 39 13.61 -6.16 -20.98
CA GLN A 39 14.02 -4.75 -20.93
C GLN A 39 12.85 -3.79 -21.27
N GLU A 40 12.02 -4.15 -22.25
CA GLU A 40 10.80 -3.38 -22.58
C GLU A 40 9.80 -3.37 -21.42
N ALA A 41 9.56 -4.51 -20.78
CA ALA A 41 8.69 -4.60 -19.61
C ALA A 41 9.22 -3.75 -18.43
N ARG A 42 10.54 -3.80 -18.19
CA ARG A 42 11.19 -2.96 -17.18
C ARG A 42 11.04 -1.47 -17.47
N ALA A 43 11.29 -1.05 -18.69
CA ALA A 43 11.17 0.36 -19.09
C ALA A 43 9.75 0.88 -18.90
N GLU A 44 8.73 0.05 -19.13
CA GLU A 44 7.33 0.41 -18.86
C GLU A 44 7.04 0.55 -17.37
N MET A 45 7.48 -0.40 -16.54
CA MET A 45 7.35 -0.30 -15.09
C MET A 45 8.03 0.96 -14.54
N GLU A 46 9.22 1.28 -15.01
CA GLU A 46 9.95 2.50 -14.61
C GLU A 46 9.18 3.76 -15.00
N ARG A 47 8.61 3.82 -16.21
CA ARG A 47 7.76 4.96 -16.64
C ARG A 47 6.51 5.11 -15.78
N ALA A 48 5.83 4.01 -15.49
CA ALA A 48 4.66 4.00 -14.62
C ALA A 48 5.03 4.48 -13.20
N THR A 49 6.12 3.97 -12.65
CA THR A 49 6.63 4.37 -11.33
C THR A 49 6.98 5.86 -11.28
N GLN A 50 7.64 6.38 -12.30
CA GLN A 50 7.95 7.82 -12.41
C GLN A 50 6.68 8.67 -12.44
N SER A 51 5.66 8.25 -13.21
CA SER A 51 4.38 8.95 -13.29
C SER A 51 3.65 8.99 -11.93
N ILE A 52 3.64 7.89 -11.20
CA ILE A 52 3.06 7.80 -9.85
C ILE A 52 3.84 8.72 -8.89
N ALA A 53 5.15 8.60 -8.86
CA ALA A 53 6.02 9.40 -7.99
C ALA A 53 5.84 10.90 -8.23
N GLN A 54 5.77 11.33 -9.49
CA GLN A 54 5.54 12.71 -9.86
C GLN A 54 4.20 13.24 -9.32
N ARG A 55 3.13 12.44 -9.41
CA ARG A 55 1.80 12.81 -8.91
C ARG A 55 1.75 12.93 -7.39
N LEU A 56 2.55 12.11 -6.69
CA LEU A 56 2.65 12.11 -5.23
C LEU A 56 3.71 13.10 -4.70
N GLY A 57 4.51 13.71 -5.57
CA GLY A 57 5.58 14.63 -5.16
C GLY A 57 6.75 13.94 -4.46
N VAL A 58 7.01 12.66 -4.77
CA VAL A 58 8.07 11.84 -4.16
C VAL A 58 9.05 11.33 -5.23
N GLN A 59 10.14 10.70 -4.79
CA GLN A 59 11.09 10.06 -5.71
C GLN A 59 10.59 8.67 -6.14
N PRO A 60 10.91 8.18 -7.35
CA PRO A 60 10.53 6.84 -7.78
C PRO A 60 10.99 5.71 -6.84
N ALA A 61 12.14 5.88 -6.19
CA ALA A 61 12.66 4.92 -5.21
C ALA A 61 11.85 4.84 -3.90
N GLU A 62 10.97 5.81 -3.67
CA GLU A 62 10.06 5.83 -2.50
C GLU A 62 8.73 5.10 -2.79
N ILE A 63 8.50 4.66 -4.03
CA ILE A 63 7.33 3.86 -4.40
C ILE A 63 7.62 2.38 -4.16
N ILE A 64 6.80 1.76 -3.33
CA ILE A 64 6.89 0.33 -3.01
C ILE A 64 5.59 -0.34 -3.45
N TYR A 65 5.71 -1.30 -4.37
CA TYR A 65 4.58 -2.11 -4.81
C TYR A 65 4.32 -3.26 -3.86
N THR A 66 3.07 -3.48 -3.54
CA THR A 66 2.61 -4.55 -2.65
C THR A 66 1.43 -5.30 -3.28
N SER A 67 1.13 -6.48 -2.79
CA SER A 67 -0.01 -7.29 -3.25
C SER A 67 -1.37 -6.71 -2.82
N GLY A 68 -1.38 -5.74 -1.92
CA GLY A 68 -2.59 -5.08 -1.43
C GLY A 68 -2.37 -4.31 -0.14
N ALA A 69 -3.44 -3.64 0.33
CA ALA A 69 -3.40 -2.77 1.50
C ALA A 69 -2.94 -3.48 2.78
N SER A 70 -3.26 -4.76 2.98
CA SER A 70 -2.83 -5.51 4.16
C SER A 70 -1.31 -5.68 4.21
N GLU A 71 -0.66 -5.97 3.08
CA GLU A 71 0.80 -6.02 3.01
C GLU A 71 1.40 -4.63 3.19
N ALA A 72 0.84 -3.61 2.54
CA ALA A 72 1.29 -2.23 2.67
C ALA A 72 1.25 -1.75 4.12
N ASN A 73 0.14 -1.98 4.84
CA ASN A 73 -0.01 -1.63 6.24
C ASN A 73 1.01 -2.37 7.13
N ASN A 74 1.19 -3.67 6.93
CA ASN A 74 2.18 -4.44 7.67
C ASN A 74 3.60 -3.94 7.44
N LEU A 75 3.97 -3.70 6.18
CA LEU A 75 5.29 -3.22 5.80
C LEU A 75 5.56 -1.84 6.40
N ALA A 76 4.63 -0.89 6.26
CA ALA A 76 4.77 0.46 6.77
C ALA A 76 4.82 0.48 8.29
N ILE A 77 3.82 -0.08 8.97
CA ILE A 77 3.70 0.02 10.44
C ILE A 77 4.85 -0.71 11.12
N LYS A 78 5.10 -1.98 10.76
CA LYS A 78 6.17 -2.76 11.38
C LYS A 78 7.54 -2.27 10.96
N GLY A 79 7.72 -1.87 9.70
CA GLY A 79 8.97 -1.34 9.17
C GLY A 79 9.39 -0.06 9.89
N ILE A 80 8.50 0.92 10.03
CA ILE A 80 8.77 2.17 10.74
C ILE A 80 9.02 1.91 12.23
N ALA A 81 8.18 1.08 12.87
CA ALA A 81 8.35 0.74 14.29
C ALA A 81 9.74 0.10 14.54
N HIS A 82 10.15 -0.85 13.71
CA HIS A 82 11.48 -1.48 13.84
C HIS A 82 12.63 -0.52 13.54
N ALA A 83 12.50 0.30 12.52
CA ALA A 83 13.54 1.30 12.18
C ALA A 83 13.71 2.32 13.30
N SER A 84 12.61 2.75 13.93
CA SER A 84 12.58 3.78 14.96
C SER A 84 12.67 3.25 16.40
N ARG A 85 12.91 1.94 16.61
CA ARG A 85 12.92 1.30 17.94
C ARG A 85 13.90 1.91 18.94
N HIS A 86 14.92 2.61 18.45
CA HIS A 86 15.93 3.31 19.26
C HIS A 86 15.45 4.69 19.73
N ILE A 87 14.40 5.24 19.10
CA ILE A 87 13.77 6.52 19.48
C ILE A 87 12.67 6.28 20.51
N GLY A 88 11.84 5.25 20.28
CA GLY A 88 10.73 4.90 21.17
C GLY A 88 9.99 3.65 20.72
N LYS A 89 9.14 3.15 21.60
CA LYS A 89 8.30 1.98 21.36
C LYS A 89 6.84 2.23 21.73
N HIS A 90 6.38 3.47 21.59
CA HIS A 90 5.00 3.84 21.87
C HIS A 90 4.30 4.25 20.57
N ILE A 91 3.12 3.70 20.33
CA ILE A 91 2.31 3.92 19.13
C ILE A 91 0.90 4.28 19.55
N ILE A 92 0.36 5.34 18.97
CA ILE A 92 -1.01 5.79 19.19
C ILE A 92 -1.82 5.46 17.94
N SER A 93 -3.03 4.91 18.13
CA SER A 93 -3.93 4.52 17.03
C SER A 93 -5.39 4.73 17.45
N THR A 94 -6.34 4.25 16.65
CA THR A 94 -7.76 4.27 16.95
C THR A 94 -8.38 2.88 16.90
N GLN A 95 -9.59 2.73 17.44
CA GLN A 95 -10.34 1.47 17.37
C GLN A 95 -11.06 1.28 16.02
N LEU A 96 -11.11 2.32 15.17
CA LEU A 96 -11.82 2.28 13.86
C LEU A 96 -10.94 1.79 12.71
N GLU A 97 -9.69 1.45 13.00
CA GLU A 97 -8.75 1.02 11.97
C GLU A 97 -9.16 -0.31 11.33
N HIS A 98 -8.78 -0.47 10.08
CA HIS A 98 -8.94 -1.76 9.40
C HIS A 98 -8.18 -2.88 10.14
N SER A 99 -8.69 -4.10 10.08
CA SER A 99 -8.11 -5.26 10.76
C SER A 99 -6.61 -5.49 10.48
N SER A 100 -6.11 -5.13 9.31
CA SER A 100 -4.68 -5.22 8.97
C SER A 100 -3.79 -4.25 9.77
N VAL A 101 -4.33 -3.10 10.17
CA VAL A 101 -3.66 -2.16 11.09
C VAL A 101 -3.68 -2.74 12.50
N GLY A 102 -4.86 -3.11 13.02
CA GLY A 102 -5.00 -3.71 14.35
C GLY A 102 -4.13 -4.95 14.55
N ALA A 103 -4.09 -5.84 13.57
CA ALA A 103 -3.23 -7.03 13.63
C ALA A 103 -1.74 -6.68 13.66
N SER A 104 -1.32 -5.63 12.94
CA SER A 104 0.07 -5.16 12.96
C SER A 104 0.44 -4.59 14.33
N LEU A 105 -0.47 -3.82 14.96
CA LEU A 105 -0.28 -3.26 16.30
C LEU A 105 -0.23 -4.36 17.37
N THR A 106 -1.12 -5.35 17.29
CA THR A 106 -1.10 -6.52 18.20
C THR A 106 0.23 -7.28 18.11
N ALA A 107 0.75 -7.48 16.90
CA ALA A 107 2.04 -8.12 16.73
C ALA A 107 3.18 -7.29 17.35
N LEU A 108 3.17 -5.96 17.20
CA LEU A 108 4.16 -5.08 17.82
C LEU A 108 4.06 -5.08 19.35
N GLN A 109 2.85 -5.12 19.90
CA GLN A 109 2.63 -5.23 21.34
C GLN A 109 3.28 -6.50 21.93
N GLN A 110 3.17 -7.64 21.22
CA GLN A 110 3.87 -8.88 21.59
C GLN A 110 5.40 -8.76 21.59
N HIS A 111 5.94 -7.76 20.86
CA HIS A 111 7.37 -7.44 20.79
C HIS A 111 7.78 -6.26 21.70
N GLY A 112 6.94 -5.92 22.67
CA GLY A 112 7.25 -4.92 23.71
C GLY A 112 7.04 -3.47 23.26
N TYR A 113 6.14 -3.23 22.29
CA TYR A 113 5.64 -1.89 22.00
C TYR A 113 4.42 -1.60 22.86
N GLU A 114 4.32 -0.38 23.35
CA GLU A 114 3.14 0.15 24.02
C GLU A 114 2.17 0.70 22.98
N ILE A 115 0.91 0.30 23.06
CA ILE A 115 -0.13 0.71 22.10
C ILE A 115 -1.26 1.39 22.86
N ASP A 116 -1.48 2.68 22.58
CA ASP A 116 -2.63 3.43 23.02
C ASP A 116 -3.66 3.55 21.92
N LEU A 117 -4.91 3.20 22.25
CA LEU A 117 -6.05 3.39 21.36
C LEU A 117 -6.86 4.58 21.85
N LEU A 118 -6.93 5.62 21.01
CA LEU A 118 -7.69 6.81 21.33
C LEU A 118 -9.19 6.52 21.30
N ASP A 119 -9.90 7.10 22.27
CA ASP A 119 -11.35 7.04 22.32
C ASP A 119 -11.97 7.82 21.16
N ILE A 120 -13.08 7.30 20.68
CA ILE A 120 -13.82 7.88 19.56
C ILE A 120 -15.17 8.33 20.08
N ASN A 121 -15.50 9.58 19.83
CA ASN A 121 -16.80 10.12 20.19
C ASN A 121 -17.94 9.57 19.30
N ARG A 122 -19.19 9.89 19.65
CA ARG A 122 -20.38 9.42 18.91
C ARG A 122 -20.44 9.91 17.46
N ASP A 123 -19.72 10.98 17.13
CA ASP A 123 -19.65 11.55 15.79
C ASP A 123 -18.52 10.94 14.95
N GLY A 124 -17.82 9.92 15.46
CA GLY A 124 -16.71 9.23 14.78
C GLY A 124 -15.41 10.03 14.74
N ARG A 125 -15.24 11.02 15.59
CA ARG A 125 -14.02 11.84 15.71
C ARG A 125 -13.21 11.43 16.93
N VAL A 126 -11.91 11.51 16.78
CA VAL A 126 -10.91 11.40 17.82
C VAL A 126 -10.78 12.73 18.55
#